data_b74c45faf231666bf186b14865bfcc46
#
_entry.id   b74c45faf231666bf186b14865bfcc46
#
_cell.length_a   1.000
_cell.length_b   1.000
_cell.length_c   1.000
_cell.angle_alpha   90.00
_cell.angle_beta   90.00
_cell.angle_gamma   90.00
#
_symmetry.space_group_name_H-M   'P 1'
#
loop_
_entity.id
_entity.type
_entity.pdbx_description
1 polymer ?
#
loop_
_entity_poly.entity_id
_entity_poly.type
_entity_poly.pdbx_seq_one_letter_code
_entity_poly.pdbx_strand_id
1 'polypeptide(L)'
;MDDMDISACNAVARLCCKLTQCVAVTIICLLPPSVIAIEASGEVAAAAELAGPDRSERLLAKARAEGKLNLYATMGQEQISVLAAEFEKKYGIKVNIWRANSESVLRRAVTEAKGGRFEVDVIESNGFELESLHIEQLAQPINTPHAVHMIAEAQPVHREWIGNRANLFVFAYNSQKVNRDELPKSYADLLDPRWKGRLAAESDNIDWFFTVGQALGEERTLKLFGEIVRINGVQMRKGHPLLASLAASGEVTAVTATYNYFVDKLRKEKSAPVAWVAVAPAVARISGLALSRRAPHPYAAMLFIDFMLTDAQRMLPSMDLIPASRSEKALPAGVDWKFVNPAELVKQSEKWSRLYQQVFAGAAR
;
A
#
# COMPACT_ATOMS: atom_id res chain seq x y z
N MET A 1 -18.03 30.61 -93.25
CA MET A 1 -16.57 30.67 -92.96
C MET A 1 -16.48 31.59 -91.75
N ASP A 2 -16.22 31.10 -90.54
CA ASP A 2 -15.97 29.83 -89.97
C ASP A 2 -16.40 29.85 -88.48
N ASP A 3 -16.92 28.75 -88.08
CA ASP A 3 -17.22 28.46 -86.66
C ASP A 3 -15.95 28.62 -85.82
N MET A 4 -16.03 29.41 -84.81
CA MET A 4 -15.01 29.48 -83.75
C MET A 4 -15.58 29.02 -82.42
N ASP A 5 -15.08 27.96 -82.03
CA ASP A 5 -15.38 26.98 -81.01
C ASP A 5 -15.67 27.62 -79.60
N ILE A 6 -16.88 27.44 -79.11
CA ILE A 6 -17.32 27.87 -77.78
C ILE A 6 -16.98 26.82 -76.69
N SER A 7 -16.12 25.83 -77.02
CA SER A 7 -15.80 24.73 -76.11
C SER A 7 -14.67 25.05 -75.10
N ALA A 8 -13.87 26.05 -75.37
CA ALA A 8 -12.68 26.39 -74.54
C ALA A 8 -13.00 27.26 -73.28
N CYS A 9 -14.15 27.97 -73.29
CA CYS A 9 -14.49 28.87 -72.15
C CYS A 9 -15.18 28.16 -70.97
N ASN A 10 -15.69 26.95 -71.17
CA ASN A 10 -16.34 26.18 -70.09
C ASN A 10 -15.40 25.29 -69.29
N ALA A 11 -14.19 25.08 -69.73
CA ALA A 11 -13.20 24.26 -69.01
C ALA A 11 -12.48 25.07 -67.87
N VAL A 12 -12.25 26.34 -68.07
CA VAL A 12 -11.57 27.21 -67.08
C VAL A 12 -12.47 27.57 -65.91
N ALA A 13 -13.80 27.75 -66.20
CA ALA A 13 -14.78 28.09 -65.12
C ALA A 13 -15.08 26.89 -64.21
N ARG A 14 -14.84 25.63 -64.66
CA ARG A 14 -15.06 24.44 -63.83
C ARG A 14 -13.82 24.02 -63.02
N LEU A 15 -12.65 24.59 -63.32
CA LEU A 15 -11.42 24.33 -62.57
C LEU A 15 -11.26 25.27 -61.36
N CYS A 16 -11.80 26.50 -61.43
CA CYS A 16 -11.76 27.44 -60.30
C CYS A 16 -12.79 27.15 -59.22
N CYS A 17 -13.86 26.37 -59.52
CA CYS A 17 -14.88 26.04 -58.51
C CYS A 17 -14.59 24.76 -57.74
N LYS A 18 -13.51 24.01 -58.07
CA LYS A 18 -13.07 22.79 -57.34
C LYS A 18 -11.85 22.96 -56.41
N LEU A 19 -11.30 24.17 -56.33
CA LEU A 19 -10.15 24.47 -55.48
C LEU A 19 -10.49 25.31 -54.25
N THR A 20 -11.77 25.60 -53.98
CA THR A 20 -12.20 26.36 -52.80
C THR A 20 -12.97 25.51 -51.78
N GLN A 21 -12.96 24.20 -51.96
CA GLN A 21 -13.61 23.26 -51.01
C GLN A 21 -12.62 22.20 -50.50
N CYS A 22 -11.54 22.54 -49.88
CA CYS A 22 -10.76 21.63 -49.08
C CYS A 22 -9.66 22.37 -48.32
N VAL A 23 -9.99 23.12 -47.31
CA VAL A 23 -9.19 23.28 -46.07
C VAL A 23 -10.10 23.78 -44.97
N ALA A 24 -11.09 23.00 -44.60
CA ALA A 24 -11.53 23.03 -43.22
C ALA A 24 -10.58 22.10 -42.46
N VAL A 25 -9.40 22.59 -42.15
CA VAL A 25 -8.53 21.95 -41.12
C VAL A 25 -9.31 22.06 -39.82
N THR A 26 -10.01 20.99 -39.49
CA THR A 26 -10.52 20.75 -38.15
C THR A 26 -9.31 20.70 -37.23
N ILE A 27 -8.93 21.82 -36.66
CA ILE A 27 -8.05 21.87 -35.48
C ILE A 27 -8.85 21.19 -34.38
N ILE A 28 -8.73 19.87 -34.31
CA ILE A 28 -9.06 19.11 -33.09
C ILE A 28 -8.04 19.61 -32.08
N CYS A 29 -8.45 20.62 -31.31
CA CYS A 29 -7.76 20.91 -30.04
C CYS A 29 -7.72 19.63 -29.25
N LEU A 30 -6.58 18.95 -29.23
CA LEU A 30 -6.22 17.97 -28.23
C LEU A 30 -6.18 18.74 -26.90
N LEU A 31 -7.34 18.94 -26.30
CA LEU A 31 -7.43 19.28 -24.89
C LEU A 31 -6.74 18.12 -24.15
N PRO A 32 -5.77 18.39 -23.28
CA PRO A 32 -5.22 17.34 -22.44
C PRO A 32 -6.41 16.70 -21.70
N PRO A 33 -6.37 15.38 -21.46
CA PRO A 33 -7.43 14.74 -20.69
C PRO A 33 -7.53 15.48 -19.37
N SER A 34 -8.63 16.21 -19.19
CA SER A 34 -8.95 16.85 -17.93
C SER A 34 -9.05 15.72 -16.92
N VAL A 35 -8.10 15.65 -16.01
CA VAL A 35 -8.25 14.83 -14.79
C VAL A 35 -9.48 15.42 -14.10
N ILE A 36 -10.61 14.74 -14.23
CA ILE A 36 -11.83 15.15 -13.53
C ILE A 36 -11.53 14.90 -12.05
N ALA A 37 -11.19 15.97 -11.34
CA ALA A 37 -11.01 15.90 -9.90
C ALA A 37 -12.35 15.42 -9.30
N ILE A 38 -12.28 14.32 -8.55
CA ILE A 38 -13.43 13.79 -7.83
C ILE A 38 -13.64 14.70 -6.63
N GLU A 39 -14.65 15.59 -6.71
CA GLU A 39 -14.99 16.44 -5.58
C GLU A 39 -15.57 15.61 -4.42
N ALA A 40 -15.17 15.96 -3.21
CA ALA A 40 -15.77 15.40 -2.00
C ALA A 40 -17.24 15.79 -1.94
N SER A 41 -18.12 14.90 -1.47
CA SER A 41 -19.48 15.34 -1.12
C SER A 41 -19.40 16.28 0.09
N GLY A 42 -20.31 17.26 0.17
CA GLY A 42 -20.33 18.19 1.30
C GLY A 42 -20.42 17.50 2.66
N GLU A 43 -21.08 16.32 2.74
CA GLU A 43 -21.17 15.52 3.95
C GLU A 43 -19.86 14.82 4.32
N VAL A 44 -19.10 14.34 3.35
CA VAL A 44 -17.77 13.73 3.62
C VAL A 44 -16.81 14.78 4.19
N ALA A 45 -16.76 15.98 3.59
CA ALA A 45 -15.95 17.07 4.11
C ALA A 45 -16.42 17.49 5.52
N ALA A 46 -17.73 17.61 5.74
CA ALA A 46 -18.30 17.95 7.05
C ALA A 46 -17.98 16.89 8.13
N ALA A 47 -17.99 15.61 7.79
CA ALA A 47 -17.63 14.54 8.72
C ALA A 47 -16.13 14.55 9.04
N ALA A 48 -15.28 14.71 8.00
CA ALA A 48 -13.83 14.73 8.12
C ALA A 48 -13.30 15.92 8.94
N GLU A 49 -13.99 17.06 8.90
CA GLU A 49 -13.60 18.30 9.60
C GLU A 49 -14.40 18.54 10.89
N LEU A 50 -15.22 17.58 11.30
CA LEU A 50 -16.02 17.72 12.52
C LEU A 50 -15.11 17.93 13.74
N ALA A 51 -15.33 19.06 14.45
CA ALA A 51 -14.49 19.49 15.57
C ALA A 51 -15.35 20.06 16.70
N GLY A 52 -14.72 20.44 17.81
CA GLY A 52 -15.36 21.03 19.00
C GLY A 52 -15.51 20.05 20.17
N PRO A 53 -15.89 20.56 21.34
CA PRO A 53 -15.95 19.76 22.57
C PRO A 53 -17.00 18.66 22.53
N ASP A 54 -18.07 18.82 21.74
CA ASP A 54 -19.16 17.88 21.54
C ASP A 54 -18.97 16.98 20.30
N ARG A 55 -17.78 16.99 19.68
CA ARG A 55 -17.46 16.23 18.46
C ARG A 55 -17.84 14.76 18.56
N SER A 56 -17.45 14.10 19.67
CA SER A 56 -17.66 12.67 19.83
C SER A 56 -19.14 12.29 19.90
N GLU A 57 -19.96 13.10 20.57
CA GLU A 57 -21.41 12.88 20.66
C GLU A 57 -22.09 13.08 19.31
N ARG A 58 -21.77 14.18 18.63
CA ARG A 58 -22.31 14.47 17.29
C ARG A 58 -21.89 13.44 16.25
N LEU A 59 -20.62 13.02 16.29
CA LEU A 59 -20.11 11.98 15.40
C LEU A 59 -20.85 10.66 15.61
N LEU A 60 -21.00 10.23 16.87
CA LEU A 60 -21.70 9.00 17.22
C LEU A 60 -23.18 9.06 16.81
N ALA A 61 -23.87 10.16 17.07
CA ALA A 61 -25.29 10.30 16.72
C ALA A 61 -25.50 10.18 15.19
N LYS A 62 -24.68 10.86 14.39
CA LYS A 62 -24.75 10.81 12.93
C LYS A 62 -24.34 9.45 12.38
N ALA A 63 -23.26 8.84 12.90
CA ALA A 63 -22.81 7.51 12.52
C ALA A 63 -23.86 6.43 12.80
N ARG A 64 -24.59 6.53 13.92
CA ARG A 64 -25.72 5.64 14.24
C ARG A 64 -26.89 5.82 13.27
N ALA A 65 -27.13 7.02 12.81
CA ALA A 65 -28.18 7.27 11.80
C ALA A 65 -27.82 6.62 10.45
N GLU A 66 -26.54 6.56 10.09
CA GLU A 66 -26.03 5.82 8.92
C GLU A 66 -26.11 4.29 9.13
N GLY A 67 -25.89 3.80 10.36
CA GLY A 67 -26.10 2.44 10.82
C GLY A 67 -25.15 1.37 10.29
N LYS A 68 -24.31 1.69 9.31
CA LYS A 68 -23.33 0.79 8.70
C LYS A 68 -22.12 1.52 8.13
N LEU A 69 -21.07 0.74 7.84
CA LEU A 69 -19.92 1.19 7.05
C LEU A 69 -19.40 0.07 6.15
N ASN A 70 -18.88 0.40 4.98
CA ASN A 70 -18.24 -0.51 4.05
C ASN A 70 -16.72 -0.35 4.12
N LEU A 71 -16.02 -1.40 4.51
CA LEU A 71 -14.58 -1.44 4.71
C LEU A 71 -13.91 -2.31 3.65
N TYR A 72 -12.97 -1.75 2.88
CA TYR A 72 -12.01 -2.54 2.11
C TYR A 72 -10.74 -2.69 2.93
N ALA A 73 -10.29 -3.95 3.12
CA ALA A 73 -9.21 -4.24 4.05
C ALA A 73 -8.15 -5.19 3.47
N THR A 74 -6.91 -4.98 3.89
CA THR A 74 -5.76 -5.86 3.59
C THR A 74 -5.27 -6.62 4.82
N MET A 75 -5.60 -6.15 6.02
CA MET A 75 -5.33 -6.84 7.28
C MET A 75 -5.82 -8.29 7.23
N GLY A 76 -5.19 -9.18 7.96
CA GLY A 76 -5.62 -10.59 8.04
C GLY A 76 -7.10 -10.69 8.42
N GLN A 77 -7.82 -11.67 7.82
CA GLN A 77 -9.27 -11.80 8.01
C GLN A 77 -9.67 -11.89 9.48
N GLU A 78 -8.93 -12.68 10.25
CA GLU A 78 -9.19 -12.88 11.68
C GLU A 78 -9.05 -11.57 12.47
N GLN A 79 -7.93 -10.84 12.28
CA GLN A 79 -7.66 -9.59 12.98
C GLN A 79 -8.70 -8.51 12.66
N ILE A 80 -9.00 -8.31 11.38
CA ILE A 80 -9.97 -7.28 11.00
C ILE A 80 -11.39 -7.62 11.45
N SER A 81 -11.75 -8.91 11.50
CA SER A 81 -13.05 -9.36 11.99
C SER A 81 -13.18 -9.12 13.49
N VAL A 82 -12.13 -9.35 14.28
CA VAL A 82 -12.14 -9.05 15.74
C VAL A 82 -12.32 -7.56 16.00
N LEU A 83 -11.56 -6.71 15.25
CA LEU A 83 -11.68 -5.25 15.40
C LEU A 83 -13.06 -4.74 14.99
N ALA A 84 -13.61 -5.24 13.90
CA ALA A 84 -14.94 -4.89 13.43
C ALA A 84 -16.03 -5.31 14.44
N ALA A 85 -15.93 -6.52 15.00
CA ALA A 85 -16.88 -7.01 16.00
C ALA A 85 -16.87 -6.15 17.28
N GLU A 86 -15.70 -5.71 17.77
CA GLU A 86 -15.62 -4.81 18.91
C GLU A 86 -16.16 -3.42 18.60
N PHE A 87 -15.94 -2.92 17.37
CA PHE A 87 -16.57 -1.68 16.91
C PHE A 87 -18.10 -1.80 16.85
N GLU A 88 -18.63 -2.86 16.24
CA GLU A 88 -20.07 -3.14 16.17
C GLU A 88 -20.71 -3.24 17.57
N LYS A 89 -20.07 -3.99 18.47
CA LYS A 89 -20.51 -4.14 19.86
C LYS A 89 -20.55 -2.81 20.61
N LYS A 90 -19.52 -1.96 20.44
CA LYS A 90 -19.42 -0.68 21.16
C LYS A 90 -20.41 0.36 20.64
N TYR A 91 -20.59 0.44 19.32
CA TYR A 91 -21.30 1.56 18.70
C TYR A 91 -22.65 1.20 18.09
N GLY A 92 -22.92 -0.09 17.85
CA GLY A 92 -24.16 -0.56 17.22
C GLY A 92 -24.21 -0.31 15.71
N ILE A 93 -23.06 -0.15 15.06
CA ILE A 93 -22.94 0.17 13.64
C ILE A 93 -22.33 -1.04 12.93
N LYS A 94 -22.98 -1.55 11.87
CA LYS A 94 -22.54 -2.74 11.15
C LYS A 94 -21.34 -2.45 10.25
N VAL A 95 -20.31 -3.33 10.25
CA VAL A 95 -19.14 -3.25 9.37
C VAL A 95 -19.21 -4.31 8.29
N ASN A 96 -19.40 -3.90 7.04
CA ASN A 96 -19.34 -4.76 5.88
C ASN A 96 -17.91 -4.83 5.37
N ILE A 97 -17.24 -5.95 5.56
CA ILE A 97 -15.82 -6.12 5.19
C ILE A 97 -15.70 -6.80 3.81
N TRP A 98 -14.98 -6.16 2.90
CA TRP A 98 -14.41 -6.83 1.75
C TRP A 98 -12.89 -6.88 1.87
N ARG A 99 -12.34 -8.09 1.95
CA ARG A 99 -10.90 -8.32 2.17
C ARG A 99 -10.23 -8.87 0.93
N ALA A 100 -9.10 -8.26 0.53
CA ALA A 100 -8.23 -8.75 -0.53
C ALA A 100 -6.75 -8.42 -0.24
N ASN A 101 -5.82 -8.72 -1.17
CA ASN A 101 -4.48 -8.18 -1.13
C ASN A 101 -4.49 -6.69 -1.50
N SER A 102 -3.42 -5.97 -1.17
CA SER A 102 -3.37 -4.52 -1.30
C SER A 102 -3.51 -4.03 -2.75
N GLU A 103 -2.87 -4.70 -3.69
CA GLU A 103 -3.02 -4.42 -5.13
C GLU A 103 -4.48 -4.53 -5.59
N SER A 104 -5.18 -5.58 -5.16
CA SER A 104 -6.59 -5.79 -5.50
C SER A 104 -7.52 -4.77 -4.85
N VAL A 105 -7.22 -4.35 -3.60
CA VAL A 105 -7.96 -3.28 -2.92
C VAL A 105 -7.82 -1.96 -3.68
N LEU A 106 -6.59 -1.55 -4.00
CA LEU A 106 -6.33 -0.34 -4.77
C LEU A 106 -7.03 -0.39 -6.14
N ARG A 107 -6.81 -1.48 -6.89
CA ARG A 107 -7.39 -1.65 -8.22
C ARG A 107 -8.92 -1.58 -8.20
N ARG A 108 -9.57 -2.21 -7.21
CA ARG A 108 -11.02 -2.15 -7.05
C ARG A 108 -11.50 -0.72 -6.78
N ALA A 109 -10.91 -0.03 -5.82
CA ALA A 109 -11.28 1.34 -5.48
C ALA A 109 -11.15 2.29 -6.69
N VAL A 110 -10.03 2.20 -7.43
CA VAL A 110 -9.81 3.00 -8.65
C VAL A 110 -10.80 2.65 -9.76
N THR A 111 -11.07 1.35 -9.97
CA THR A 111 -11.98 0.90 -11.04
C THR A 111 -13.43 1.32 -10.75
N GLU A 112 -13.88 1.19 -9.51
CA GLU A 112 -15.21 1.63 -9.08
C GLU A 112 -15.36 3.15 -9.24
N ALA A 113 -14.38 3.92 -8.79
CA ALA A 113 -14.38 5.37 -8.92
C ALA A 113 -14.41 5.84 -10.40
N LYS A 114 -13.59 5.23 -11.26
CA LYS A 114 -13.61 5.49 -12.72
C LYS A 114 -14.96 5.12 -13.36
N GLY A 115 -15.65 4.14 -12.81
CA GLY A 115 -17.01 3.76 -13.21
C GLY A 115 -18.13 4.59 -12.55
N GLY A 116 -17.79 5.63 -11.78
CA GLY A 116 -18.76 6.48 -11.07
C GLY A 116 -19.45 5.78 -9.88
N ARG A 117 -18.90 4.68 -9.41
CA ARG A 117 -19.41 3.92 -8.25
C ARG A 117 -18.54 4.18 -7.04
N PHE A 118 -19.15 4.56 -5.93
CA PHE A 118 -18.48 4.88 -4.69
C PHE A 118 -19.14 4.11 -3.55
N GLU A 119 -18.73 2.87 -3.38
CA GLU A 119 -19.35 1.94 -2.41
C GLU A 119 -18.57 1.86 -1.10
N VAL A 120 -17.27 2.18 -1.13
CA VAL A 120 -16.39 2.05 0.03
C VAL A 120 -16.38 3.34 0.87
N ASP A 121 -16.40 3.17 2.18
CA ASP A 121 -16.28 4.25 3.16
C ASP A 121 -14.86 4.41 3.65
N VAL A 122 -14.24 3.30 4.08
CA VAL A 122 -12.86 3.26 4.59
C VAL A 122 -12.06 2.24 3.83
N ILE A 123 -10.84 2.62 3.44
CA ILE A 123 -9.85 1.72 2.84
C ILE A 123 -8.71 1.54 3.83
N GLU A 124 -8.53 0.31 4.32
CA GLU A 124 -7.39 -0.10 5.13
C GLU A 124 -6.37 -0.79 4.24
N SER A 125 -5.15 -0.23 4.12
CA SER A 125 -4.09 -0.78 3.27
C SER A 125 -2.69 -0.37 3.76
N ASN A 126 -1.68 -0.70 2.95
CA ASN A 126 -0.31 -0.28 3.22
C ASN A 126 -0.06 1.14 2.71
N GLY A 127 0.95 1.80 3.21
CA GLY A 127 1.26 3.19 2.87
C GLY A 127 1.42 3.45 1.37
N PHE A 128 1.99 2.50 0.61
CA PHE A 128 2.13 2.63 -0.85
C PHE A 128 0.78 2.75 -1.56
N GLU A 129 -0.16 1.88 -1.25
CA GLU A 129 -1.50 1.91 -1.86
C GLU A 129 -2.32 3.10 -1.37
N LEU A 130 -2.15 3.49 -0.10
CA LEU A 130 -2.81 4.69 0.45
C LEU A 130 -2.29 5.97 -0.20
N GLU A 131 -0.99 6.05 -0.47
CA GLU A 131 -0.39 7.16 -1.21
C GLU A 131 -0.84 7.17 -2.69
N SER A 132 -1.04 5.99 -3.27
CA SER A 132 -1.61 5.89 -4.62
C SER A 132 -3.06 6.39 -4.66
N LEU A 133 -3.86 6.15 -3.62
CA LEU A 133 -5.21 6.73 -3.50
C LEU A 133 -5.19 8.26 -3.40
N HIS A 134 -4.17 8.82 -2.71
CA HIS A 134 -3.96 10.27 -2.68
C HIS A 134 -3.68 10.82 -4.08
N ILE A 135 -2.76 10.20 -4.83
CA ILE A 135 -2.42 10.62 -6.20
C ILE A 135 -3.63 10.51 -7.14
N GLU A 136 -4.43 9.47 -7.02
CA GLU A 136 -5.67 9.26 -7.78
C GLU A 136 -6.83 10.15 -7.27
N GLN A 137 -6.61 10.99 -6.24
CA GLN A 137 -7.60 11.88 -5.63
C GLN A 137 -8.85 11.15 -5.12
N LEU A 138 -8.68 9.95 -4.59
CA LEU A 138 -9.77 9.10 -4.07
C LEU A 138 -9.93 9.19 -2.55
N ALA A 139 -8.96 9.77 -1.86
CA ALA A 139 -8.97 9.91 -0.41
C ALA A 139 -9.28 11.34 0.02
N GLN A 140 -9.97 11.49 1.14
CA GLN A 140 -10.33 12.76 1.79
C GLN A 140 -9.36 13.06 2.93
N PRO A 141 -8.87 14.30 3.07
CA PRO A 141 -8.11 14.70 4.27
C PRO A 141 -8.90 14.41 5.56
N ILE A 142 -8.21 13.80 6.52
CA ILE A 142 -8.77 13.37 7.81
C ILE A 142 -8.32 14.36 8.88
N ASN A 143 -9.27 14.99 9.57
CA ASN A 143 -9.02 15.81 10.74
C ASN A 143 -9.57 15.13 11.98
N THR A 144 -8.72 14.41 12.71
CA THR A 144 -9.08 13.75 13.96
C THR A 144 -8.17 14.18 15.09
N PRO A 145 -8.69 14.41 16.30
CA PRO A 145 -7.86 14.76 17.47
C PRO A 145 -6.92 13.62 17.90
N HIS A 146 -7.18 12.40 17.42
CA HIS A 146 -6.38 11.22 17.79
C HIS A 146 -5.08 11.09 16.98
N ALA A 147 -4.93 11.85 15.89
CA ALA A 147 -3.73 11.83 15.06
C ALA A 147 -2.45 12.16 15.86
N VAL A 148 -2.52 13.08 16.81
CA VAL A 148 -1.38 13.51 17.64
C VAL A 148 -0.75 12.38 18.45
N HIS A 149 -1.49 11.29 18.67
CA HIS A 149 -1.00 10.14 19.42
C HIS A 149 -0.25 9.13 18.56
N MET A 150 -0.28 9.29 17.25
CA MET A 150 0.42 8.40 16.31
C MET A 150 1.88 8.84 16.11
N ILE A 151 2.76 7.90 15.78
CA ILE A 151 4.15 8.20 15.41
C ILE A 151 4.18 9.10 14.15
N ALA A 152 5.30 9.80 13.95
CA ALA A 152 5.41 10.77 12.85
C ALA A 152 5.23 10.11 11.48
N GLU A 153 5.78 8.92 11.29
CA GLU A 153 5.72 8.15 10.05
C GLU A 153 4.30 7.69 9.67
N ALA A 154 3.38 7.74 10.63
CA ALA A 154 1.96 7.42 10.43
C ALA A 154 1.11 8.63 10.02
N GLN A 155 1.71 9.82 9.87
CA GLN A 155 1.02 11.08 9.65
C GLN A 155 1.54 11.79 8.38
N PRO A 156 1.04 11.43 7.19
CA PRO A 156 1.42 12.11 5.96
C PRO A 156 0.98 13.59 5.98
N VAL A 157 1.77 14.46 5.37
CA VAL A 157 1.53 15.92 5.40
C VAL A 157 0.17 16.30 4.78
N HIS A 158 -0.25 15.60 3.73
CA HIS A 158 -1.56 15.83 3.08
C HIS A 158 -2.76 15.31 3.87
N ARG A 159 -2.54 14.48 4.90
CA ARG A 159 -3.58 13.93 5.80
C ARG A 159 -4.68 13.11 5.12
N GLU A 160 -4.53 12.69 3.88
CA GLU A 160 -5.55 11.89 3.16
C GLU A 160 -5.53 10.40 3.55
N TRP A 161 -4.59 10.01 4.37
CA TRP A 161 -4.60 8.75 5.11
C TRP A 161 -3.91 8.93 6.46
N ILE A 162 -4.13 8.00 7.36
CA ILE A 162 -3.49 7.95 8.67
C ILE A 162 -3.06 6.54 9.02
N GLY A 163 -1.82 6.38 9.50
CA GLY A 163 -1.30 5.09 9.90
C GLY A 163 -1.90 4.59 11.20
N ASN A 164 -2.20 3.30 11.25
CA ASN A 164 -2.73 2.65 12.45
C ASN A 164 -1.83 1.53 13.00
N ARG A 165 -0.92 0.98 12.17
CA ARG A 165 0.01 -0.06 12.58
C ARG A 165 1.29 -0.04 11.76
N ALA A 166 2.35 -0.63 12.33
CA ALA A 166 3.59 -0.93 11.62
C ALA A 166 3.73 -2.42 11.33
N ASN A 167 4.36 -2.75 10.20
CA ASN A 167 4.79 -4.10 9.86
C ASN A 167 6.32 -4.11 9.73
N LEU A 168 6.99 -5.06 10.37
CA LEU A 168 8.44 -5.18 10.32
C LEU A 168 8.83 -6.19 9.24
N PHE A 169 9.76 -5.80 8.37
CA PHE A 169 10.45 -6.75 7.51
C PHE A 169 11.60 -7.40 8.30
N VAL A 170 11.50 -8.68 8.49
CA VAL A 170 12.42 -9.45 9.33
C VAL A 170 13.06 -10.59 8.57
N PHE A 171 14.30 -10.93 8.93
CA PHE A 171 14.94 -12.17 8.50
C PHE A 171 14.35 -13.32 9.32
N ALA A 172 13.55 -14.15 8.67
CA ALA A 172 12.94 -15.31 9.29
C ALA A 172 13.77 -16.58 9.02
N TYR A 173 13.90 -17.46 10.00
CA TYR A 173 14.72 -18.67 9.87
C TYR A 173 14.12 -19.84 10.63
N ASN A 174 14.42 -21.04 10.18
CA ASN A 174 14.11 -22.27 10.92
C ASN A 174 15.11 -22.45 12.07
N SER A 175 14.62 -22.40 13.30
CA SER A 175 15.46 -22.45 14.52
C SER A 175 16.10 -23.81 14.80
N GLN A 176 15.71 -24.88 14.08
CA GLN A 176 16.40 -26.19 14.13
C GLN A 176 17.51 -26.32 13.09
N LYS A 177 17.55 -25.41 12.09
CA LYS A 177 18.52 -25.44 10.98
C LYS A 177 19.56 -24.32 11.03
N VAL A 178 19.33 -23.30 11.85
CA VAL A 178 20.22 -22.13 12.00
C VAL A 178 20.47 -21.88 13.46
N ASN A 179 21.73 -21.88 13.87
CA ASN A 179 22.14 -21.54 15.22
C ASN A 179 22.18 -20.01 15.41
N ARG A 180 22.11 -19.56 16.66
CA ARG A 180 22.08 -18.12 16.97
C ARG A 180 23.33 -17.36 16.55
N ASP A 181 24.48 -18.00 16.58
CA ASP A 181 25.78 -17.46 16.17
C ASP A 181 25.95 -17.34 14.65
N GLU A 182 25.12 -18.04 13.88
CA GLU A 182 25.07 -17.94 12.42
C GLU A 182 24.19 -16.77 11.92
N LEU A 183 23.39 -16.15 12.79
CA LEU A 183 22.39 -15.17 12.38
C LEU A 183 23.03 -13.88 11.83
N PRO A 184 22.55 -13.39 10.69
CA PRO A 184 23.08 -12.18 10.08
C PRO A 184 22.72 -10.94 10.93
N LYS A 185 23.66 -10.00 11.06
CA LYS A 185 23.45 -8.68 11.64
C LYS A 185 23.17 -7.64 10.58
N SER A 186 23.69 -7.87 9.38
CA SER A 186 23.52 -7.04 8.19
C SER A 186 23.28 -7.90 6.95
N TYR A 187 22.76 -7.31 5.88
CA TYR A 187 22.60 -8.04 4.61
C TYR A 187 23.95 -8.46 4.01
N ALA A 188 25.06 -7.79 4.35
CA ALA A 188 26.40 -8.20 3.90
C ALA A 188 26.81 -9.58 4.47
N ASP A 189 26.31 -9.96 5.61
CA ASP A 189 26.58 -11.28 6.21
C ASP A 189 25.96 -12.43 5.40
N LEU A 190 25.01 -12.10 4.51
CA LEU A 190 24.42 -13.07 3.59
C LEU A 190 25.33 -13.39 2.39
N LEU A 191 26.49 -12.74 2.25
CA LEU A 191 27.53 -13.14 1.28
C LEU A 191 28.30 -14.39 1.71
N ASP A 192 28.25 -14.76 3.00
CA ASP A 192 28.91 -15.96 3.50
C ASP A 192 28.38 -17.21 2.77
N PRO A 193 29.26 -18.06 2.21
CA PRO A 193 28.90 -19.30 1.50
C PRO A 193 28.05 -20.29 2.33
N ARG A 194 28.02 -20.15 3.67
CA ARG A 194 27.13 -20.95 4.52
C ARG A 194 25.66 -20.82 4.13
N TRP A 195 25.26 -19.70 3.49
CA TRP A 195 23.90 -19.45 3.04
C TRP A 195 23.56 -20.06 1.69
N LYS A 196 24.51 -20.74 1.03
CA LYS A 196 24.30 -21.32 -0.31
C LYS A 196 23.14 -22.31 -0.33
N GLY A 197 22.13 -22.02 -1.19
CA GLY A 197 20.91 -22.81 -1.33
C GLY A 197 19.94 -22.73 -0.13
N ARG A 198 20.20 -21.86 0.85
CA ARG A 198 19.44 -21.78 2.10
C ARG A 198 18.47 -20.59 2.15
N LEU A 199 18.53 -19.65 1.19
CA LEU A 199 17.81 -18.40 1.20
C LEU A 199 16.57 -18.42 0.30
N ALA A 200 15.49 -17.81 0.77
CA ALA A 200 14.32 -17.47 -0.03
C ALA A 200 13.96 -15.98 0.11
N ALA A 201 13.26 -15.43 -0.88
CA ALA A 201 12.77 -14.06 -0.87
C ALA A 201 11.35 -13.97 -1.47
N GLU A 202 10.62 -12.92 -1.11
CA GLU A 202 9.36 -12.57 -1.74
C GLU A 202 9.61 -12.11 -3.17
N SER A 203 8.78 -12.54 -4.12
CA SER A 203 8.94 -12.18 -5.54
C SER A 203 8.58 -10.73 -5.85
N ASP A 204 7.90 -10.05 -4.94
CA ASP A 204 7.46 -8.66 -5.07
C ASP A 204 7.58 -7.93 -3.72
N ASN A 205 8.78 -7.43 -3.41
CA ASN A 205 9.09 -6.79 -2.13
C ASN A 205 9.82 -5.44 -2.35
N ILE A 206 9.24 -4.62 -3.23
CA ILE A 206 9.87 -3.38 -3.70
C ILE A 206 10.00 -2.35 -2.58
N ASP A 207 9.06 -2.26 -1.66
CA ASP A 207 9.10 -1.31 -0.55
C ASP A 207 10.25 -1.58 0.43
N TRP A 208 10.49 -2.84 0.75
CA TRP A 208 11.68 -3.24 1.52
C TRP A 208 12.97 -2.93 0.76
N PHE A 209 13.07 -3.33 -0.51
CA PHE A 209 14.27 -3.16 -1.32
C PHE A 209 14.61 -1.70 -1.59
N PHE A 210 13.58 -0.88 -1.88
CA PHE A 210 13.69 0.56 -1.99
C PHE A 210 14.28 1.18 -0.72
N THR A 211 13.74 0.80 0.45
CA THR A 211 14.16 1.38 1.73
C THR A 211 15.58 0.97 2.09
N VAL A 212 15.98 -0.28 1.79
CA VAL A 212 17.38 -0.70 1.90
C VAL A 212 18.26 0.13 0.97
N GLY A 213 17.79 0.38 -0.27
CA GLY A 213 18.49 1.21 -1.25
C GLY A 213 18.66 2.65 -0.81
N GLN A 214 17.65 3.23 -0.14
CA GLN A 214 17.76 4.57 0.44
C GLN A 214 18.77 4.61 1.59
N ALA A 215 18.86 3.56 2.39
CA ALA A 215 19.76 3.49 3.54
C ALA A 215 21.22 3.21 3.17
N LEU A 216 21.48 2.36 2.19
CA LEU A 216 22.83 1.93 1.80
C LEU A 216 23.37 2.65 0.57
N GLY A 217 22.49 3.29 -0.21
CA GLY A 217 22.76 3.77 -1.57
C GLY A 217 22.39 2.72 -2.63
N GLU A 218 21.81 3.19 -3.74
CA GLU A 218 21.29 2.35 -4.82
C GLU A 218 22.34 1.40 -5.38
N GLU A 219 23.48 1.94 -5.87
CA GLU A 219 24.56 1.15 -6.48
C GLU A 219 25.07 0.05 -5.54
N ARG A 220 25.31 0.40 -4.27
CA ARG A 220 25.78 -0.55 -3.25
C ARG A 220 24.76 -1.65 -3.00
N THR A 221 23.47 -1.30 -2.97
CA THR A 221 22.38 -2.27 -2.77
C THR A 221 22.29 -3.25 -3.93
N LEU A 222 22.30 -2.76 -5.18
CA LEU A 222 22.26 -3.61 -6.37
C LEU A 222 23.44 -4.56 -6.42
N LYS A 223 24.66 -4.07 -6.16
CA LYS A 223 25.86 -4.88 -6.10
C LYS A 223 25.77 -5.95 -5.02
N LEU A 224 25.40 -5.56 -3.79
CA LEU A 224 25.30 -6.47 -2.65
C LEU A 224 24.33 -7.62 -2.92
N PHE A 225 23.10 -7.30 -3.30
CA PHE A 225 22.08 -8.34 -3.53
C PHE A 225 22.35 -9.16 -4.80
N GLY A 226 22.92 -8.55 -5.82
CA GLY A 226 23.41 -9.27 -7.01
C GLY A 226 24.49 -10.30 -6.67
N GLU A 227 25.42 -9.96 -5.78
CA GLU A 227 26.45 -10.88 -5.29
C GLU A 227 25.85 -11.99 -4.39
N ILE A 228 24.91 -11.67 -3.49
CA ILE A 228 24.18 -12.66 -2.68
C ILE A 228 23.48 -13.69 -3.58
N VAL A 229 22.75 -13.23 -4.58
CA VAL A 229 22.06 -14.11 -5.55
C VAL A 229 23.07 -14.97 -6.32
N ARG A 230 24.16 -14.40 -6.80
CA ARG A 230 25.19 -15.09 -7.57
C ARG A 230 25.94 -16.15 -6.75
N ILE A 231 26.28 -15.83 -5.49
CA ILE A 231 27.11 -16.71 -4.63
C ILE A 231 26.25 -17.81 -4.00
N ASN A 232 25.11 -17.42 -3.43
CA ASN A 232 24.34 -18.30 -2.56
C ASN A 232 23.04 -18.80 -3.20
N GLY A 233 22.57 -18.15 -4.27
CA GLY A 233 21.25 -18.40 -4.80
C GLY A 233 20.15 -17.91 -3.84
N VAL A 234 18.99 -17.52 -4.38
CA VAL A 234 17.81 -17.11 -3.61
C VAL A 234 16.59 -17.71 -4.27
N GLN A 235 15.80 -18.47 -3.55
CA GLN A 235 14.55 -19.03 -4.08
C GLN A 235 13.45 -17.98 -4.00
N MET A 236 12.89 -17.60 -5.15
CA MET A 236 11.79 -16.63 -5.20
C MET A 236 10.45 -17.35 -4.97
N ARG A 237 9.64 -16.82 -4.08
CA ARG A 237 8.26 -17.30 -3.80
C ARG A 237 7.33 -16.11 -3.65
N LYS A 238 6.06 -16.29 -3.98
CA LYS A 238 5.04 -15.25 -3.85
C LYS A 238 4.18 -15.46 -2.60
N GLY A 239 4.20 -14.50 -1.71
CA GLY A 239 3.37 -14.44 -0.50
C GLY A 239 4.15 -14.60 0.80
N HIS A 240 4.21 -13.55 1.60
CA HIS A 240 4.85 -13.56 2.93
C HIS A 240 4.33 -14.67 3.86
N PRO A 241 3.00 -14.99 3.89
CA PRO A 241 2.52 -16.13 4.70
C PRO A 241 3.11 -17.46 4.24
N LEU A 242 3.25 -17.67 2.93
CA LEU A 242 3.87 -18.87 2.37
C LEU A 242 5.33 -18.97 2.79
N LEU A 243 6.09 -17.89 2.63
CA LEU A 243 7.50 -17.83 3.01
C LEU A 243 7.72 -18.17 4.49
N ALA A 244 6.91 -17.61 5.40
CA ALA A 244 6.97 -17.93 6.82
C ALA A 244 6.66 -19.42 7.07
N SER A 245 5.69 -20.00 6.35
CA SER A 245 5.34 -21.42 6.45
C SER A 245 6.45 -22.34 5.92
N LEU A 246 7.10 -21.98 4.81
CA LEU A 246 8.23 -22.72 4.24
C LEU A 246 9.46 -22.71 5.17
N ALA A 247 9.71 -21.58 5.85
CA ALA A 247 10.74 -21.52 6.89
C ALA A 247 10.36 -22.38 8.10
N ALA A 248 9.10 -22.35 8.53
CA ALA A 248 8.60 -23.14 9.65
C ALA A 248 8.68 -24.65 9.38
N SER A 249 8.34 -25.11 8.17
CA SER A 249 8.47 -26.53 7.76
C SER A 249 9.94 -26.95 7.55
N GLY A 250 10.83 -25.97 7.36
CA GLY A 250 12.23 -26.22 7.00
C GLY A 250 12.44 -26.55 5.51
N GLU A 251 11.46 -26.36 4.64
CA GLU A 251 11.63 -26.47 3.19
C GLU A 251 12.60 -25.39 2.68
N VAL A 252 12.52 -24.16 3.22
CA VAL A 252 13.59 -23.17 3.12
C VAL A 252 14.22 -22.97 4.49
N THR A 253 15.53 -22.70 4.52
CA THR A 253 16.23 -22.51 5.79
C THR A 253 16.00 -21.13 6.36
N ALA A 254 15.99 -20.11 5.50
CA ALA A 254 15.78 -18.72 5.88
C ALA A 254 15.12 -17.88 4.77
N VAL A 255 14.45 -16.84 5.18
CA VAL A 255 13.78 -15.85 4.31
C VAL A 255 14.40 -14.48 4.57
N THR A 256 14.87 -13.81 3.52
CA THR A 256 15.63 -12.56 3.63
C THR A 256 14.80 -11.38 4.17
N ALA A 257 13.50 -11.35 3.85
CA ALA A 257 12.56 -10.35 4.36
C ALA A 257 11.11 -10.87 4.27
N THR A 258 10.47 -11.05 5.42
CA THR A 258 9.04 -11.33 5.54
C THR A 258 8.48 -10.59 6.74
N TYR A 259 7.16 -10.64 7.00
CA TYR A 259 6.60 -9.92 8.14
C TYR A 259 6.69 -10.71 9.43
N ASN A 260 7.09 -10.01 10.50
CA ASN A 260 7.23 -10.56 11.84
C ASN A 260 5.98 -11.31 12.33
N TYR A 261 4.79 -10.73 12.15
CA TYR A 261 3.55 -11.29 12.69
C TYR A 261 3.16 -12.65 12.10
N PHE A 262 3.54 -12.98 10.86
CA PHE A 262 3.34 -14.33 10.32
C PHE A 262 4.24 -15.36 11.02
N VAL A 263 5.47 -14.97 11.32
CA VAL A 263 6.44 -15.82 12.05
C VAL A 263 5.98 -16.01 13.49
N ASP A 264 5.58 -14.92 14.16
CA ASP A 264 5.11 -14.95 15.54
C ASP A 264 3.84 -15.79 15.69
N LYS A 265 2.89 -15.68 14.76
CA LYS A 265 1.69 -16.50 14.70
C LYS A 265 2.02 -18.01 14.61
N LEU A 266 2.88 -18.39 13.68
CA LEU A 266 3.28 -19.81 13.52
C LEU A 266 3.99 -20.36 14.76
N ARG A 267 4.84 -19.58 15.39
CA ARG A 267 5.53 -19.94 16.62
C ARG A 267 4.57 -20.12 17.79
N LYS A 268 3.61 -19.21 17.96
CA LYS A 268 2.66 -19.23 19.09
C LYS A 268 1.60 -20.31 18.93
N GLU A 269 0.94 -20.35 17.78
CA GLU A 269 -0.23 -21.22 17.58
C GLU A 269 0.15 -22.67 17.25
N LYS A 270 1.29 -22.88 16.56
CA LYS A 270 1.68 -24.20 16.07
C LYS A 270 2.98 -24.72 16.70
N SER A 271 3.55 -24.00 17.65
CA SER A 271 4.88 -24.31 18.22
C SER A 271 5.94 -24.58 17.13
N ALA A 272 5.79 -23.91 15.97
CA ALA A 272 6.64 -24.16 14.82
C ALA A 272 8.08 -23.70 15.11
N PRO A 273 9.11 -24.45 14.61
CA PRO A 273 10.52 -24.12 14.83
C PRO A 273 10.95 -22.96 13.90
N VAL A 274 10.30 -21.82 14.00
CA VAL A 274 10.59 -20.63 13.22
C VAL A 274 10.78 -19.43 14.16
N ALA A 275 11.78 -18.61 13.86
CA ALA A 275 12.07 -17.38 14.60
C ALA A 275 12.52 -16.29 13.62
N TRP A 276 12.70 -15.07 14.13
CA TRP A 276 13.18 -13.97 13.31
C TRP A 276 14.16 -13.07 14.06
N VAL A 277 14.97 -12.35 13.29
CA VAL A 277 15.83 -11.25 13.73
C VAL A 277 15.68 -10.04 12.80
N ALA A 278 15.93 -8.87 13.36
CA ALA A 278 16.11 -7.66 12.54
C ALA A 278 17.52 -7.68 11.94
N VAL A 279 17.63 -7.38 10.63
CA VAL A 279 18.90 -7.29 9.90
C VAL A 279 19.10 -5.87 9.39
N ALA A 280 20.27 -5.29 9.63
CA ALA A 280 20.53 -3.90 9.28
C ALA A 280 20.79 -3.71 7.76
N PRO A 281 20.22 -2.63 7.15
CA PRO A 281 19.25 -1.71 7.73
C PRO A 281 17.90 -2.39 7.96
N ALA A 282 17.38 -2.30 9.18
CA ALA A 282 16.09 -2.90 9.53
C ALA A 282 14.95 -2.03 8.96
N VAL A 283 14.01 -2.66 8.28
CA VAL A 283 12.95 -1.94 7.56
C VAL A 283 11.58 -2.19 8.20
N ALA A 284 10.83 -1.11 8.37
CA ALA A 284 9.43 -1.13 8.78
C ALA A 284 8.58 -0.34 7.78
N ARG A 285 7.31 -0.71 7.66
CA ARG A 285 6.35 0.10 6.91
C ARG A 285 5.09 0.36 7.71
N ILE A 286 4.44 1.48 7.40
CA ILE A 286 3.14 1.82 7.96
C ILE A 286 2.03 1.26 7.09
N SER A 287 1.02 0.70 7.74
CA SER A 287 -0.31 0.48 7.18
C SER A 287 -1.30 1.40 7.89
N GLY A 288 -2.34 1.79 7.21
CA GLY A 288 -3.25 2.80 7.71
C GLY A 288 -4.64 2.77 7.08
N LEU A 289 -5.32 3.87 7.20
CA LEU A 289 -6.73 4.04 6.85
C LEU A 289 -6.87 5.31 6.01
N ALA A 290 -7.60 5.22 4.91
CA ALA A 290 -8.05 6.36 4.12
C ALA A 290 -9.58 6.46 4.20
N LEU A 291 -10.10 7.68 4.36
CA LEU A 291 -11.51 7.99 4.17
C LEU A 291 -11.76 8.17 2.66
N SER A 292 -12.71 7.44 2.10
CA SER A 292 -13.09 7.63 0.71
C SER A 292 -13.64 9.04 0.49
N ARG A 293 -13.19 9.72 -0.59
CA ARG A 293 -13.65 11.08 -0.92
C ARG A 293 -15.14 11.17 -1.24
N ARG A 294 -15.77 10.05 -1.56
CA ARG A 294 -17.20 9.91 -1.83
C ARG A 294 -17.84 8.83 -0.95
N ALA A 295 -17.37 8.70 0.30
CA ALA A 295 -17.89 7.72 1.26
C ALA A 295 -19.42 7.84 1.39
N PRO A 296 -20.18 6.74 1.20
CA PRO A 296 -21.63 6.73 1.42
C PRO A 296 -22.03 6.95 2.89
N HIS A 297 -21.18 6.56 3.85
CA HIS A 297 -21.44 6.63 5.29
C HIS A 297 -20.27 7.34 6.00
N PRO A 298 -20.06 8.67 5.75
CA PRO A 298 -18.84 9.36 6.17
C PRO A 298 -18.70 9.50 7.69
N TYR A 299 -19.78 9.59 8.43
CA TYR A 299 -19.72 9.70 9.90
C TYR A 299 -19.39 8.36 10.56
N ALA A 300 -19.94 7.26 10.05
CA ALA A 300 -19.57 5.90 10.50
C ALA A 300 -18.09 5.61 10.15
N ALA A 301 -17.63 6.07 8.98
CA ALA A 301 -16.24 5.97 8.55
C ALA A 301 -15.29 6.72 9.49
N MET A 302 -15.58 7.97 9.80
CA MET A 302 -14.77 8.77 10.74
C MET A 302 -14.77 8.18 12.15
N LEU A 303 -15.91 7.67 12.62
CA LEU A 303 -15.99 7.00 13.93
C LEU A 303 -15.17 5.71 13.95
N PHE A 304 -15.15 4.95 12.84
CA PHE A 304 -14.29 3.76 12.71
C PHE A 304 -12.82 4.13 12.69
N ILE A 305 -12.44 5.19 11.98
CA ILE A 305 -11.06 5.71 11.99
C ILE A 305 -10.66 6.10 13.42
N ASP A 306 -11.49 6.84 14.14
CA ASP A 306 -11.23 7.21 15.54
C ASP A 306 -11.05 5.97 16.44
N PHE A 307 -11.90 4.95 16.28
CA PHE A 307 -11.78 3.66 16.99
C PHE A 307 -10.43 2.98 16.67
N MET A 308 -10.04 2.95 15.40
CA MET A 308 -8.78 2.33 14.96
C MET A 308 -7.54 3.06 15.48
N LEU A 309 -7.65 4.35 15.81
CA LEU A 309 -6.58 5.16 16.39
C LEU A 309 -6.59 5.20 17.94
N THR A 310 -7.60 4.62 18.56
CA THR A 310 -7.78 4.64 20.03
C THR A 310 -7.90 3.22 20.61
N ASP A 311 -9.08 2.67 20.69
CA ASP A 311 -9.33 1.36 21.33
C ASP A 311 -8.57 0.23 20.60
N ALA A 312 -8.61 0.24 19.29
CA ALA A 312 -7.90 -0.77 18.49
C ALA A 312 -6.40 -0.78 18.75
N GLN A 313 -5.76 0.39 19.04
CA GLN A 313 -4.33 0.44 19.33
C GLN A 313 -3.95 -0.45 20.51
N ARG A 314 -4.79 -0.53 21.54
CA ARG A 314 -4.59 -1.42 22.71
C ARG A 314 -4.85 -2.89 22.41
N MET A 315 -5.64 -3.18 21.37
CA MET A 315 -5.98 -4.55 20.96
C MET A 315 -4.90 -5.17 20.04
N LEU A 316 -4.25 -4.35 19.19
CA LEU A 316 -3.29 -4.81 18.19
C LEU A 316 -2.19 -5.73 18.75
N PRO A 317 -1.55 -5.43 19.92
CA PRO A 317 -0.49 -6.29 20.47
C PRO A 317 -0.95 -7.72 20.79
N SER A 318 -2.20 -7.92 21.20
CA SER A 318 -2.75 -9.26 21.46
C SER A 318 -2.91 -10.10 20.19
N MET A 319 -2.88 -9.45 19.02
CA MET A 319 -2.97 -10.06 17.70
C MET A 319 -1.61 -10.09 16.96
N ASP A 320 -0.51 -9.92 17.68
CA ASP A 320 0.87 -9.83 17.14
C ASP A 320 1.09 -8.68 16.14
N LEU A 321 0.22 -7.68 16.19
CA LEU A 321 0.33 -6.47 15.37
C LEU A 321 0.98 -5.33 16.18
N ILE A 322 1.75 -4.51 15.50
CA ILE A 322 2.47 -3.39 16.11
C ILE A 322 1.67 -2.10 15.93
N PRO A 323 1.11 -1.52 17.02
CA PRO A 323 0.38 -0.27 16.95
C PRO A 323 1.29 0.89 16.47
N ALA A 324 0.69 1.85 15.76
CA ALA A 324 1.35 3.08 15.40
C ALA A 324 1.26 4.15 16.49
N SER A 325 0.61 3.86 17.61
CA SER A 325 0.50 4.77 18.75
C SER A 325 1.84 4.95 19.47
N ARG A 326 2.17 6.20 19.82
CA ARG A 326 3.36 6.54 20.62
C ARG A 326 3.31 6.00 22.05
N SER A 327 2.12 5.79 22.61
CA SER A 327 1.93 5.27 23.95
C SER A 327 2.22 3.77 24.06
N GLU A 328 2.07 3.05 22.97
CA GLU A 328 2.30 1.61 22.89
C GLU A 328 3.73 1.36 22.42
N LYS A 329 4.65 1.04 23.32
CA LYS A 329 6.07 0.76 23.03
C LYS A 329 6.21 -0.59 22.30
N ALA A 330 5.74 -0.65 21.07
CA ALA A 330 5.59 -1.91 20.34
C ALA A 330 6.78 -2.26 19.43
N LEU A 331 7.58 -1.28 19.02
CA LEU A 331 8.78 -1.56 18.22
C LEU A 331 9.87 -2.19 19.10
N PRO A 332 10.55 -3.25 18.62
CA PRO A 332 11.69 -3.83 19.32
C PRO A 332 12.77 -2.79 19.62
N ALA A 333 13.13 -2.68 20.90
CA ALA A 333 14.12 -1.71 21.38
C ALA A 333 15.53 -2.03 20.84
N GLY A 334 16.37 -0.99 20.68
CA GLY A 334 17.76 -1.15 20.24
C GLY A 334 17.93 -1.43 18.74
N VAL A 335 16.88 -1.36 17.95
CA VAL A 335 16.91 -1.50 16.49
C VAL A 335 16.61 -0.15 15.85
N ASP A 336 17.48 0.28 14.94
CA ASP A 336 17.29 1.50 14.14
C ASP A 336 16.39 1.17 12.93
N TRP A 337 15.08 1.29 13.13
CA TRP A 337 14.09 1.01 12.10
C TRP A 337 14.03 2.11 11.05
N LYS A 338 14.25 1.75 9.79
CA LYS A 338 14.07 2.63 8.63
C LYS A 338 12.65 2.42 8.09
N PHE A 339 11.83 3.45 8.21
CA PHE A 339 10.47 3.38 7.67
C PHE A 339 10.44 3.63 6.17
N VAL A 340 9.65 2.81 5.47
CA VAL A 340 9.34 3.06 4.05
C VAL A 340 8.72 4.45 3.93
N ASN A 341 9.25 5.27 3.04
CA ASN A 341 8.61 6.53 2.64
C ASN A 341 7.69 6.26 1.43
N PRO A 342 6.37 6.15 1.62
CA PRO A 342 5.48 5.76 0.55
C PRO A 342 5.37 6.82 -0.55
N ALA A 343 5.44 8.11 -0.22
CA ALA A 343 5.39 9.19 -1.19
C ALA A 343 6.58 9.19 -2.16
N GLU A 344 7.77 8.86 -1.66
CA GLU A 344 8.95 8.71 -2.52
C GLU A 344 8.95 7.39 -3.29
N LEU A 345 8.47 6.33 -2.66
CA LEU A 345 8.38 5.03 -3.32
C LEU A 345 7.42 5.06 -4.51
N VAL A 346 6.24 5.68 -4.38
CA VAL A 346 5.28 5.76 -5.49
C VAL A 346 5.88 6.46 -6.71
N LYS A 347 6.63 7.55 -6.52
CA LYS A 347 7.31 8.28 -7.61
C LYS A 347 8.37 7.44 -8.32
N GLN A 348 8.94 6.45 -7.65
CA GLN A 348 10.07 5.64 -8.12
C GLN A 348 9.69 4.16 -8.30
N SER A 349 8.42 3.80 -8.16
CA SER A 349 7.97 2.41 -8.09
C SER A 349 8.34 1.59 -9.32
N GLU A 350 8.16 2.13 -10.54
CA GLU A 350 8.55 1.45 -11.78
C GLU A 350 10.06 1.20 -11.87
N LYS A 351 10.88 2.18 -11.44
CA LYS A 351 12.34 2.04 -11.42
C LYS A 351 12.73 0.92 -10.46
N TRP A 352 12.24 0.96 -9.21
CA TRP A 352 12.65 -0.01 -8.19
C TRP A 352 12.07 -1.40 -8.43
N SER A 353 10.89 -1.51 -9.05
CA SER A 353 10.36 -2.78 -9.52
C SER A 353 11.27 -3.42 -10.58
N ARG A 354 11.71 -2.65 -11.58
CA ARG A 354 12.67 -3.15 -12.58
C ARG A 354 14.02 -3.56 -11.97
N LEU A 355 14.55 -2.75 -11.06
CA LEU A 355 15.82 -3.04 -10.37
C LEU A 355 15.70 -4.30 -9.51
N TYR A 356 14.59 -4.45 -8.78
CA TYR A 356 14.31 -5.65 -8.00
C TYR A 356 14.28 -6.90 -8.88
N GLN A 357 13.50 -6.87 -9.94
CA GLN A 357 13.41 -7.97 -10.89
C GLN A 357 14.76 -8.29 -11.53
N GLN A 358 15.53 -7.27 -11.91
CA GLN A 358 16.87 -7.45 -12.51
C GLN A 358 17.83 -8.16 -11.54
N VAL A 359 17.86 -7.77 -10.28
CA VAL A 359 18.72 -8.39 -9.25
C VAL A 359 18.31 -9.84 -9.00
N PHE A 360 17.03 -10.11 -8.90
CA PHE A 360 16.52 -11.43 -8.53
C PHE A 360 16.13 -12.32 -9.73
N ALA A 361 16.21 -11.82 -10.99
CA ALA A 361 15.92 -12.61 -12.19
C ALA A 361 16.89 -13.82 -12.36
N GLY A 362 18.11 -13.69 -11.88
CA GLY A 362 19.08 -14.80 -11.85
C GLY A 362 18.75 -15.91 -10.84
N ALA A 363 17.86 -15.66 -9.89
CA ALA A 363 17.44 -16.60 -8.84
C ALA A 363 16.39 -17.61 -9.31
N ALA A 364 15.76 -17.39 -10.48
CA ALA A 364 14.68 -18.23 -11.03
C ALA A 364 15.19 -19.38 -11.92
N ARG A 365 16.53 -19.63 -11.99
CA ARG A 365 17.13 -20.73 -12.78
C ARG A 365 17.62 -21.85 -11.91
#